data_eec96603ba957a781cd55ec1e9f46b16
#
_entry.id   eec96603ba957a781cd55ec1e9f46b16
#
_cell.length_a   1.000
_cell.length_b   1.000
_cell.length_c   1.000
_cell.angle_alpha   90.00
_cell.angle_beta   90.00
_cell.angle_gamma   90.00
#
_symmetry.space_group_name_H-M   'P 1'
#
loop_
_entity.id
_entity.type
_entity.pdbx_description
1 polymer ?
#
loop_
_entity_poly.entity_id
_entity_poly.type
_entity_poly.pdbx_seq_one_letter_code
_entity_poly.pdbx_strand_id
1 'polypeptide(L)'
;MTHSASPTSPGSRPPGAADEAEAARYVHRLFSNVAGRYDLLNHLLSLNMDRYWRWATARQFRHVLSRPGARVLDLCCGTADLTLALARRGEARVVSSDFCHPMLTRAQEKLRRSSSPPLLAEADALRLPFRDESFDLVACSFGFRNLANYHFGLREIRRVLKAGGEVGILEFGTPNGRWMGPLYSFYFHRVLPVIGEWISGVPGSYGYLPGSVERFPDPEEFLKWVREAGFRDANLRRLTGGIAVLYAGKKLRG
;
A
#
# COMPACT_ATOMS: atom_id res chain seq x y z
N MET A 1 27.56 -30.54 -4.71
CA MET A 1 27.20 -29.50 -3.74
C MET A 1 25.82 -29.02 -4.11
N THR A 2 24.80 -29.52 -3.41
CA THR A 2 23.39 -29.21 -3.65
C THR A 2 23.11 -27.81 -3.08
N HIS A 3 22.86 -26.84 -3.94
CA HIS A 3 22.32 -25.54 -3.52
C HIS A 3 20.93 -25.78 -2.90
N SER A 4 20.88 -25.78 -1.59
CA SER A 4 19.64 -25.65 -0.82
C SER A 4 19.02 -24.30 -1.23
N ALA A 5 17.91 -24.35 -1.98
CA ALA A 5 17.08 -23.19 -2.21
C ALA A 5 16.61 -22.68 -0.85
N SER A 6 17.08 -21.49 -0.44
CA SER A 6 16.55 -20.80 0.73
C SER A 6 15.02 -20.67 0.58
N PRO A 7 14.24 -20.86 1.65
CA PRO A 7 12.80 -20.70 1.58
C PRO A 7 12.50 -19.30 1.04
N THR A 8 11.77 -19.23 -0.07
CA THR A 8 11.44 -17.97 -0.73
C THR A 8 10.71 -17.09 0.26
N SER A 9 11.31 -15.94 0.59
CA SER A 9 10.70 -14.97 1.52
C SER A 9 9.30 -14.58 1.05
N PRO A 10 8.32 -14.43 1.97
CA PRO A 10 6.96 -14.06 1.59
C PRO A 10 6.93 -12.70 0.90
N GLY A 11 6.23 -12.64 -0.23
CA GLY A 11 6.15 -11.45 -1.07
C GLY A 11 5.24 -11.69 -2.27
N SER A 12 5.05 -10.64 -3.07
CA SER A 12 4.31 -10.75 -4.31
C SER A 12 4.95 -11.79 -5.24
N ARG A 13 4.16 -12.73 -5.72
CA ARG A 13 4.58 -13.77 -6.68
C ARG A 13 3.56 -13.83 -7.82
N PRO A 14 3.62 -12.88 -8.78
CA PRO A 14 2.76 -12.93 -9.94
C PRO A 14 3.04 -14.20 -10.78
N PRO A 15 2.07 -14.65 -11.58
CA PRO A 15 2.25 -15.82 -12.46
C PRO A 15 3.48 -15.66 -13.36
N GLY A 16 4.33 -16.69 -13.40
CA GLY A 16 5.53 -16.72 -14.23
C GLY A 16 6.77 -16.01 -13.65
N ALA A 17 6.67 -15.38 -12.47
CA ALA A 17 7.85 -14.78 -11.84
C ALA A 17 8.66 -15.85 -11.08
N ALA A 18 9.89 -16.10 -11.53
CA ALA A 18 10.79 -17.06 -10.92
C ALA A 18 11.50 -16.48 -9.66
N ASP A 19 11.71 -15.17 -9.63
CA ASP A 19 12.40 -14.48 -8.55
C ASP A 19 11.77 -13.12 -8.19
N GLU A 20 12.34 -12.45 -7.18
CA GLU A 20 11.87 -11.14 -6.69
C GLU A 20 12.01 -10.04 -7.76
N ALA A 21 13.06 -10.09 -8.58
CA ALA A 21 13.30 -9.09 -9.62
C ALA A 21 12.29 -9.24 -10.76
N GLU A 22 11.92 -10.46 -11.14
CA GLU A 22 10.86 -10.71 -12.12
C GLU A 22 9.49 -10.30 -11.59
N ALA A 23 9.21 -10.59 -10.32
CA ALA A 23 7.99 -10.13 -9.66
C ALA A 23 7.89 -8.60 -9.68
N ALA A 24 8.95 -7.88 -9.32
CA ALA A 24 8.99 -6.43 -9.37
C ALA A 24 8.80 -5.88 -10.80
N ARG A 25 9.46 -6.46 -11.80
CA ARG A 25 9.29 -6.07 -13.22
C ARG A 25 7.87 -6.31 -13.72
N TYR A 26 7.24 -7.41 -13.33
CA TYR A 26 5.85 -7.69 -13.69
C TYR A 26 4.91 -6.63 -13.11
N VAL A 27 5.03 -6.36 -11.82
CA VAL A 27 4.22 -5.36 -11.10
C VAL A 27 4.42 -3.97 -11.70
N HIS A 28 5.67 -3.58 -12.01
CA HIS A 28 5.97 -2.32 -12.66
C HIS A 28 5.27 -2.17 -14.02
N ARG A 29 5.36 -3.18 -14.90
CA ARG A 29 4.69 -3.15 -16.20
C ARG A 29 3.17 -3.07 -16.05
N LEU A 30 2.60 -3.82 -15.12
CA LEU A 30 1.17 -3.81 -14.86
C LEU A 30 0.68 -2.41 -14.50
N PHE A 31 1.31 -1.78 -13.52
CA PHE A 31 0.93 -0.43 -13.06
C PHE A 31 1.22 0.65 -14.10
N SER A 32 2.28 0.52 -14.87
CA SER A 32 2.57 1.43 -15.98
C SER A 32 1.45 1.43 -17.03
N ASN A 33 0.93 0.26 -17.37
CA ASN A 33 -0.12 0.11 -18.38
C ASN A 33 -1.48 0.67 -17.93
N VAL A 34 -1.78 0.61 -16.64
CA VAL A 34 -3.09 1.05 -16.11
C VAL A 34 -3.08 2.47 -15.54
N ALA A 35 -1.92 3.13 -15.45
CA ALA A 35 -1.76 4.43 -14.78
C ALA A 35 -2.77 5.49 -15.24
N GLY A 36 -3.09 5.52 -16.55
CA GLY A 36 -4.01 6.50 -17.13
C GLY A 36 -5.47 6.39 -16.67
N ARG A 37 -5.90 5.21 -16.23
CA ARG A 37 -7.29 4.91 -15.82
C ARG A 37 -7.38 4.41 -14.38
N TYR A 38 -6.26 4.40 -13.68
CA TYR A 38 -6.11 3.78 -12.36
C TYR A 38 -7.10 4.33 -11.33
N ASP A 39 -7.21 5.65 -11.22
CA ASP A 39 -8.11 6.29 -10.26
C ASP A 39 -9.58 5.97 -10.54
N LEU A 40 -9.99 6.12 -11.81
CA LEU A 40 -11.36 5.82 -12.22
C LEU A 40 -11.74 4.39 -11.85
N LEU A 41 -10.86 3.45 -12.15
CA LEU A 41 -11.08 2.03 -11.88
C LEU A 41 -11.13 1.73 -10.38
N ASN A 42 -10.20 2.26 -9.60
CA ASN A 42 -10.20 2.05 -8.15
C ASN A 42 -11.46 2.63 -7.50
N HIS A 43 -11.86 3.85 -7.85
CA HIS A 43 -13.05 4.47 -7.28
C HIS A 43 -14.32 3.76 -7.70
N LEU A 44 -14.45 3.35 -8.96
CA LEU A 44 -15.62 2.64 -9.46
C LEU A 44 -15.72 1.24 -8.85
N LEU A 45 -14.62 0.47 -8.90
CA LEU A 45 -14.61 -0.92 -8.41
C LEU A 45 -14.65 -1.02 -6.88
N SER A 46 -14.28 0.03 -6.15
CA SER A 46 -14.49 0.09 -4.70
C SER A 46 -15.81 0.77 -4.30
N LEU A 47 -16.64 1.19 -5.26
CA LEU A 47 -17.83 2.02 -5.02
C LEU A 47 -17.50 3.27 -4.19
N ASN A 48 -16.34 3.90 -4.44
CA ASN A 48 -15.76 5.01 -3.68
C ASN A 48 -15.42 4.72 -2.21
N MET A 49 -15.50 3.47 -1.76
CA MET A 49 -15.12 3.10 -0.40
C MET A 49 -13.63 3.28 -0.13
N ASP A 50 -12.79 3.21 -1.15
CA ASP A 50 -11.36 3.48 -1.08
C ASP A 50 -11.03 4.88 -0.54
N ARG A 51 -11.87 5.88 -0.85
CA ARG A 51 -11.77 7.26 -0.31
C ARG A 51 -12.05 7.29 1.18
N TYR A 52 -13.07 6.56 1.64
CA TYR A 52 -13.37 6.41 3.06
C TYR A 52 -12.23 5.71 3.81
N TRP A 53 -11.67 4.63 3.26
CA TRP A 53 -10.58 3.89 3.89
C TRP A 53 -9.31 4.75 4.04
N ARG A 54 -8.94 5.53 3.01
CA ARG A 54 -7.81 6.48 3.09
C ARG A 54 -8.10 7.61 4.07
N TRP A 55 -9.32 8.12 4.09
CA TRP A 55 -9.75 9.10 5.10
C TRP A 55 -9.63 8.54 6.52
N ALA A 56 -10.09 7.30 6.75
CA ALA A 56 -10.00 6.63 8.04
C ALA A 56 -8.54 6.41 8.47
N THR A 57 -7.65 6.10 7.51
CA THR A 57 -6.20 5.99 7.74
C THR A 57 -5.61 7.35 8.16
N ALA A 58 -5.86 8.41 7.41
CA ALA A 58 -5.38 9.75 7.76
C ALA A 58 -5.96 10.24 9.11
N ARG A 59 -7.21 9.87 9.44
CA ARG A 59 -7.81 10.18 10.74
C ARG A 59 -7.10 9.46 11.90
N GLN A 60 -6.70 8.21 11.71
CA GLN A 60 -5.98 7.42 12.72
C GLN A 60 -4.69 8.12 13.16
N PHE A 61 -3.97 8.72 12.22
CA PHE A 61 -2.68 9.36 12.45
C PHE A 61 -2.77 10.89 12.57
N ARG A 62 -3.98 11.44 12.81
CA ARG A 62 -4.17 12.90 12.95
C ARG A 62 -3.22 13.53 13.96
N HIS A 63 -2.94 12.85 15.07
CA HIS A 63 -2.05 13.34 16.12
C HIS A 63 -0.60 13.54 15.65
N VAL A 64 -0.13 12.74 14.65
CA VAL A 64 1.16 12.96 13.98
C VAL A 64 1.02 14.07 12.93
N LEU A 65 -0.04 14.00 12.12
CA LEU A 65 -0.26 14.93 11.01
C LEU A 65 -0.44 16.38 11.45
N SER A 66 -0.99 16.61 12.64
CA SER A 66 -1.19 17.95 13.21
C SER A 66 0.06 18.54 13.86
N ARG A 67 1.17 17.79 13.95
CA ARG A 67 2.41 18.31 14.54
C ARG A 67 3.17 19.17 13.53
N PRO A 68 3.44 20.46 13.82
CA PRO A 68 4.28 21.29 12.96
C PRO A 68 5.65 20.63 12.74
N GLY A 69 6.09 20.60 11.49
CA GLY A 69 7.39 20.03 11.13
C GLY A 69 7.45 18.49 11.12
N ALA A 70 6.39 17.77 11.46
CA ALA A 70 6.36 16.33 11.29
C ALA A 70 6.59 15.96 9.81
N ARG A 71 7.36 14.89 9.59
CA ARG A 71 7.67 14.37 8.25
C ARG A 71 6.95 13.04 8.05
N VAL A 72 6.20 12.94 6.99
CA VAL A 72 5.38 11.77 6.66
C VAL A 72 5.80 11.22 5.30
N LEU A 73 5.99 9.92 5.20
CA LEU A 73 6.18 9.23 3.94
C LEU A 73 4.88 8.51 3.54
N ASP A 74 4.36 8.83 2.36
CA ASP A 74 3.36 8.02 1.67
C ASP A 74 4.11 7.05 0.76
N LEU A 75 4.19 5.79 1.16
CA LEU A 75 4.94 4.72 0.49
C LEU A 75 4.04 3.99 -0.50
N CYS A 76 4.54 3.72 -1.71
CA CYS A 76 3.75 3.18 -2.82
C CYS A 76 2.53 4.07 -3.11
N CYS A 77 2.79 5.37 -3.27
CA CYS A 77 1.75 6.40 -3.31
C CYS A 77 0.85 6.32 -4.56
N GLY A 78 1.28 5.60 -5.60
CA GLY A 78 0.57 5.53 -6.87
C GLY A 78 0.29 6.92 -7.43
N THR A 79 -0.97 7.22 -7.63
CA THR A 79 -1.46 8.54 -8.11
C THR A 79 -1.71 9.56 -6.99
N ALA A 80 -1.21 9.31 -5.78
CA ALA A 80 -1.23 10.21 -4.62
C ALA A 80 -2.59 10.44 -3.92
N ASP A 81 -3.51 9.49 -3.97
CA ASP A 81 -4.79 9.62 -3.25
C ASP A 81 -4.62 9.62 -1.72
N LEU A 82 -3.76 8.74 -1.17
CA LEU A 82 -3.46 8.77 0.26
C LEU A 82 -2.66 10.03 0.62
N THR A 83 -1.71 10.44 -0.21
CA THR A 83 -0.98 11.71 -0.07
C THR A 83 -1.93 12.88 0.19
N LEU A 84 -2.95 13.03 -0.67
CA LEU A 84 -3.95 14.08 -0.52
C LEU A 84 -4.78 13.95 0.77
N ALA A 85 -5.11 12.72 1.16
CA ALA A 85 -5.85 12.47 2.39
C ALA A 85 -5.02 12.84 3.64
N LEU A 86 -3.71 12.56 3.63
CA LEU A 86 -2.77 12.90 4.70
C LEU A 86 -2.53 14.42 4.76
N ALA A 87 -2.22 15.05 3.62
CA ALA A 87 -1.91 16.49 3.56
C ALA A 87 -3.08 17.38 4.02
N ARG A 88 -4.33 16.94 3.80
CA ARG A 88 -5.52 17.69 4.24
C ARG A 88 -5.78 17.64 5.76
N ARG A 89 -4.99 16.88 6.53
CA ARG A 89 -5.26 16.60 7.94
C ARG A 89 -4.42 17.41 8.93
N GLY A 90 -3.45 18.17 8.47
CA GLY A 90 -2.61 18.95 9.34
C GLY A 90 -1.45 19.63 8.63
N GLU A 91 -0.42 19.97 9.38
CA GLU A 91 0.75 20.75 8.93
C GLU A 91 1.98 19.89 8.64
N ALA A 92 1.85 18.57 8.70
CA ALA A 92 2.95 17.66 8.43
C ALA A 92 3.42 17.77 6.97
N ARG A 93 4.73 17.69 6.77
CA ARG A 93 5.33 17.65 5.43
C ARG A 93 5.25 16.24 4.88
N VAL A 94 4.45 16.07 3.84
CA VAL A 94 4.29 14.76 3.18
C VAL A 94 5.31 14.64 2.05
N VAL A 95 6.05 13.54 2.05
CA VAL A 95 6.86 13.04 0.93
C VAL A 95 6.16 11.78 0.40
N SER A 96 6.05 11.64 -0.90
CA SER A 96 5.37 10.51 -1.53
C SER A 96 6.34 9.77 -2.42
N SER A 97 6.37 8.46 -2.32
CA SER A 97 7.26 7.64 -3.16
C SER A 97 6.52 6.49 -3.82
N ASP A 98 6.91 6.23 -5.06
CA ASP A 98 6.49 5.06 -5.82
C ASP A 98 7.62 4.62 -6.74
N PHE A 99 7.67 3.35 -7.12
CA PHE A 99 8.69 2.86 -8.04
C PHE A 99 8.26 2.95 -9.52
N CYS A 100 6.99 3.28 -9.77
CA CYS A 100 6.40 3.35 -11.10
C CYS A 100 6.32 4.80 -11.59
N HIS A 101 7.26 5.20 -12.46
CA HIS A 101 7.32 6.56 -13.01
C HIS A 101 6.00 7.07 -13.61
N PRO A 102 5.25 6.30 -14.44
CA PRO A 102 3.94 6.72 -14.95
C PRO A 102 2.92 7.06 -13.87
N MET A 103 2.96 6.36 -12.71
CA MET A 103 2.12 6.69 -11.56
C MET A 103 2.50 8.03 -10.96
N LEU A 104 3.80 8.30 -10.78
CA LEU A 104 4.30 9.58 -10.26
C LEU A 104 3.97 10.74 -11.18
N THR A 105 3.99 10.54 -12.49
CA THR A 105 3.55 11.56 -13.45
C THR A 105 2.08 11.94 -13.21
N ARG A 106 1.20 10.98 -13.00
CA ARG A 106 -0.21 11.24 -12.66
C ARG A 106 -0.35 11.87 -11.28
N ALA A 107 0.43 11.41 -10.31
CA ALA A 107 0.48 12.04 -8.99
C ALA A 107 0.87 13.52 -9.09
N GLN A 108 1.89 13.86 -9.86
CA GLN A 108 2.32 15.24 -10.08
C GLN A 108 1.21 16.11 -10.70
N GLU A 109 0.53 15.62 -11.72
CA GLU A 109 -0.60 16.32 -12.35
C GLU A 109 -1.71 16.60 -11.32
N LYS A 110 -2.05 15.61 -10.49
CA LYS A 110 -3.08 15.71 -9.44
C LYS A 110 -2.68 16.70 -8.35
N LEU A 111 -1.42 16.67 -7.93
CA LEU A 111 -0.89 17.50 -6.84
C LEU A 111 -0.60 18.96 -7.25
N ARG A 112 -0.49 19.28 -8.54
CA ARG A 112 -0.28 20.67 -9.02
C ARG A 112 -1.34 21.66 -8.54
N ARG A 113 -2.52 21.17 -8.18
CA ARG A 113 -3.63 21.99 -7.67
C ARG A 113 -3.55 22.25 -6.16
N SER A 114 -2.56 21.68 -5.48
CA SER A 114 -2.33 21.90 -4.06
C SER A 114 -1.53 23.20 -3.86
N SER A 115 -1.89 24.00 -2.87
CA SER A 115 -1.14 25.20 -2.48
C SER A 115 0.26 24.91 -1.94
N SER A 116 0.50 23.69 -1.46
CA SER A 116 1.81 23.19 -1.03
C SER A 116 1.95 21.74 -1.52
N PRO A 117 2.41 21.55 -2.78
CA PRO A 117 2.48 20.23 -3.36
C PRO A 117 3.51 19.36 -2.60
N PRO A 118 3.14 18.14 -2.20
CA PRO A 118 4.06 17.17 -1.63
C PRO A 118 5.22 16.86 -2.57
N LEU A 119 6.38 16.54 -1.99
CA LEU A 119 7.52 16.06 -2.76
C LEU A 119 7.26 14.65 -3.27
N LEU A 120 7.59 14.41 -4.54
CA LEU A 120 7.54 13.08 -5.16
C LEU A 120 8.96 12.53 -5.32
N ALA A 121 9.12 11.24 -5.04
CA ALA A 121 10.38 10.51 -5.21
C ALA A 121 10.11 9.17 -5.91
N GLU A 122 10.85 8.88 -6.97
CA GLU A 122 10.87 7.54 -7.55
C GLU A 122 11.77 6.66 -6.70
N ALA A 123 11.21 5.61 -6.09
CA ALA A 123 11.94 4.79 -5.14
C ALA A 123 11.35 3.38 -5.01
N ASP A 124 12.23 2.39 -4.89
CA ASP A 124 11.87 1.03 -4.49
C ASP A 124 11.63 0.98 -2.97
N ALA A 125 10.46 0.48 -2.58
CA ALA A 125 10.09 0.30 -1.18
C ALA A 125 10.98 -0.69 -0.41
N LEU A 126 11.72 -1.54 -1.12
CA LEU A 126 12.69 -2.46 -0.54
C LEU A 126 14.06 -1.81 -0.32
N ARG A 127 14.29 -0.63 -0.89
CA ARG A 127 15.56 0.12 -0.79
C ARG A 127 15.29 1.62 -0.91
N LEU A 128 14.77 2.20 0.15
CA LEU A 128 14.38 3.61 0.16
C LEU A 128 15.60 4.55 0.16
N PRO A 129 15.64 5.59 -0.70
CA PRO A 129 16.75 6.55 -0.78
C PRO A 129 16.69 7.62 0.31
N PHE A 130 16.17 7.26 1.48
CA PHE A 130 16.05 8.13 2.63
C PHE A 130 17.00 7.68 3.73
N ARG A 131 17.52 8.65 4.49
CA ARG A 131 18.34 8.37 5.67
C ARG A 131 17.52 7.66 6.74
N ASP A 132 18.20 6.93 7.62
CA ASP A 132 17.62 6.39 8.82
C ASP A 132 16.92 7.50 9.63
N GLU A 133 15.86 7.14 10.31
CA GLU A 133 15.16 8.03 11.25
C GLU A 133 14.70 9.38 10.65
N SER A 134 14.25 9.36 9.42
CA SER A 134 13.83 10.55 8.67
C SER A 134 12.36 10.93 8.86
N PHE A 135 11.48 9.98 9.21
CA PHE A 135 10.04 10.18 9.19
C PHE A 135 9.38 9.90 10.55
N ASP A 136 8.36 10.70 10.86
CA ASP A 136 7.51 10.51 12.04
C ASP A 136 6.38 9.52 11.79
N LEU A 137 5.97 9.37 10.52
CA LEU A 137 4.97 8.40 10.05
C LEU A 137 5.38 7.88 8.68
N VAL A 138 5.24 6.58 8.46
CA VAL A 138 5.21 5.96 7.14
C VAL A 138 3.83 5.35 6.95
N ALA A 139 3.12 5.78 5.92
CA ALA A 139 1.82 5.26 5.55
C ALA A 139 1.89 4.61 4.15
N CYS A 140 1.14 3.53 3.95
CA CYS A 140 1.02 2.85 2.67
C CYS A 140 -0.44 2.43 2.46
N SER A 141 -1.02 2.65 1.28
CA SER A 141 -2.38 2.17 0.99
C SER A 141 -2.43 1.36 -0.29
N PHE A 142 -2.86 0.11 -0.17
CA PHE A 142 -3.08 -0.83 -1.28
C PHE A 142 -1.86 -1.11 -2.17
N GLY A 143 -0.66 -0.81 -1.65
CA GLY A 143 0.61 -1.00 -2.33
C GLY A 143 1.46 -2.11 -1.73
N PHE A 144 1.34 -2.37 -0.42
CA PHE A 144 2.26 -3.25 0.30
C PHE A 144 2.20 -4.70 -0.20
N ARG A 145 1.02 -5.21 -0.57
CA ARG A 145 0.85 -6.56 -1.12
C ARG A 145 1.62 -6.81 -2.43
N ASN A 146 2.05 -5.74 -3.10
CA ASN A 146 2.77 -5.81 -4.37
C ASN A 146 4.30 -5.86 -4.19
N LEU A 147 4.81 -5.72 -2.96
CA LEU A 147 6.24 -5.81 -2.68
C LEU A 147 6.75 -7.23 -2.93
N ALA A 148 7.89 -7.35 -3.56
CA ALA A 148 8.52 -8.62 -3.84
C ALA A 148 9.00 -9.35 -2.57
N ASN A 149 9.16 -8.62 -1.45
CA ASN A 149 9.53 -9.17 -0.15
C ASN A 149 8.93 -8.31 0.98
N TYR A 150 7.97 -8.89 1.73
CA TYR A 150 7.27 -8.15 2.79
C TYR A 150 8.15 -7.87 4.01
N HIS A 151 9.01 -8.80 4.38
CA HIS A 151 9.92 -8.59 5.53
C HIS A 151 10.96 -7.51 5.26
N PHE A 152 11.50 -7.45 4.03
CA PHE A 152 12.38 -6.36 3.63
C PHE A 152 11.65 -5.02 3.64
N GLY A 153 10.44 -4.96 3.11
CA GLY A 153 9.61 -3.75 3.14
C GLY A 153 9.36 -3.24 4.57
N LEU A 154 8.99 -4.14 5.50
CA LEU A 154 8.81 -3.79 6.91
C LEU A 154 10.11 -3.29 7.57
N ARG A 155 11.27 -3.91 7.25
CA ARG A 155 12.57 -3.45 7.75
C ARG A 155 12.93 -2.06 7.23
N GLU A 156 12.73 -1.80 5.95
CA GLU A 156 12.98 -0.48 5.35
C GLU A 156 12.08 0.60 5.95
N ILE A 157 10.79 0.31 6.13
CA ILE A 157 9.87 1.20 6.85
C ILE A 157 10.41 1.50 8.24
N ARG A 158 10.81 0.47 8.98
CA ARG A 158 11.35 0.65 10.35
C ARG A 158 12.66 1.44 10.35
N ARG A 159 13.55 1.23 9.36
CA ARG A 159 14.82 1.95 9.23
C ARG A 159 14.58 3.46 9.08
N VAL A 160 13.68 3.84 8.17
CA VAL A 160 13.44 5.27 7.88
C VAL A 160 12.56 5.97 8.91
N LEU A 161 11.85 5.24 9.75
CA LEU A 161 11.09 5.80 10.87
C LEU A 161 12.01 6.25 12.01
N LYS A 162 11.73 7.42 12.55
CA LYS A 162 12.35 7.92 13.79
C LYS A 162 12.02 7.01 14.97
N ALA A 163 12.80 7.08 16.02
CA ALA A 163 12.44 6.53 17.32
C ALA A 163 11.10 7.11 17.79
N GLY A 164 10.15 6.23 18.12
CA GLY A 164 8.76 6.61 18.43
C GLY A 164 7.89 6.96 17.21
N GLY A 165 8.41 6.85 15.98
CA GLY A 165 7.64 7.00 14.74
C GLY A 165 6.65 5.86 14.52
N GLU A 166 5.64 6.11 13.70
CA GLU A 166 4.51 5.20 13.51
C GLU A 166 4.43 4.67 12.08
N VAL A 167 3.91 3.47 11.93
CA VAL A 167 3.58 2.87 10.62
C VAL A 167 2.08 2.69 10.49
N GLY A 168 1.55 2.94 9.29
CA GLY A 168 0.17 2.66 8.92
C GLY A 168 0.09 1.97 7.57
N ILE A 169 -0.36 0.70 7.52
CA ILE A 169 -0.51 -0.06 6.28
C ILE A 169 -1.98 -0.38 6.10
N LEU A 170 -2.57 0.14 5.04
CA LEU A 170 -3.95 -0.13 4.64
C LEU A 170 -3.93 -1.10 3.47
N GLU A 171 -4.51 -2.28 3.65
CA GLU A 171 -4.59 -3.31 2.61
C GLU A 171 -5.96 -3.96 2.52
N PHE A 172 -6.21 -4.65 1.41
CA PHE A 172 -7.40 -5.47 1.27
C PHE A 172 -7.33 -6.65 2.23
N GLY A 173 -8.51 -7.02 2.71
CA GLY A 173 -8.72 -8.22 3.51
C GLY A 173 -9.89 -9.01 2.97
N THR A 174 -10.13 -10.16 3.58
CA THR A 174 -11.28 -11.01 3.27
C THR A 174 -12.34 -10.81 4.36
N PRO A 175 -13.54 -10.34 4.00
CA PRO A 175 -14.60 -10.14 4.99
C PRO A 175 -15.08 -11.49 5.53
N ASN A 176 -15.10 -11.60 6.86
CA ASN A 176 -15.57 -12.76 7.59
C ASN A 176 -17.04 -12.55 7.98
N GLY A 177 -17.96 -12.91 7.12
CA GLY A 177 -19.39 -12.80 7.42
C GLY A 177 -20.21 -13.81 6.64
N ARG A 178 -21.21 -14.42 7.30
CA ARG A 178 -22.06 -15.46 6.71
C ARG A 178 -22.69 -15.03 5.37
N TRP A 179 -23.00 -13.76 5.22
CA TRP A 179 -23.61 -13.19 4.02
C TRP A 179 -22.66 -12.33 3.22
N MET A 180 -21.79 -11.58 3.88
CA MET A 180 -20.88 -10.64 3.22
C MET A 180 -19.72 -11.35 2.50
N GLY A 181 -19.19 -12.44 3.08
CA GLY A 181 -18.11 -13.21 2.48
C GLY A 181 -18.47 -13.76 1.10
N PRO A 182 -19.55 -14.55 0.95
CA PRO A 182 -19.94 -15.07 -0.38
C PRO A 182 -20.28 -13.99 -1.40
N LEU A 183 -20.99 -12.91 -1.00
CA LEU A 183 -21.34 -11.82 -1.89
C LEU A 183 -20.10 -11.06 -2.37
N TYR A 184 -19.17 -10.76 -1.45
CA TYR A 184 -17.89 -10.13 -1.77
C TYR A 184 -17.05 -11.02 -2.69
N SER A 185 -16.95 -12.32 -2.39
CA SER A 185 -16.21 -13.28 -3.22
C SER A 185 -16.78 -13.34 -4.64
N PHE A 186 -18.11 -13.40 -4.79
CA PHE A 186 -18.74 -13.35 -6.09
C PHE A 186 -18.41 -12.07 -6.85
N TYR A 187 -18.58 -10.90 -6.20
CA TYR A 187 -18.23 -9.61 -6.80
C TYR A 187 -16.76 -9.57 -7.21
N PHE A 188 -15.86 -9.95 -6.32
CA PHE A 188 -14.42 -9.82 -6.47
C PHE A 188 -13.82 -10.73 -7.55
N HIS A 189 -14.39 -11.95 -7.72
CA HIS A 189 -13.89 -12.94 -8.68
C HIS A 189 -14.63 -12.96 -10.01
N ARG A 190 -15.88 -12.52 -10.04
CA ARG A 190 -16.70 -12.59 -11.25
C ARG A 190 -17.01 -11.25 -11.88
N VAL A 191 -17.32 -10.25 -11.07
CA VAL A 191 -17.78 -8.94 -11.55
C VAL A 191 -16.61 -7.99 -11.79
N LEU A 192 -15.73 -7.86 -10.80
CA LEU A 192 -14.62 -6.92 -10.82
C LEU A 192 -13.65 -7.13 -12.00
N PRO A 193 -13.19 -8.36 -12.32
CA PRO A 193 -12.29 -8.57 -13.47
C PRO A 193 -12.95 -8.17 -14.79
N VAL A 194 -14.21 -8.53 -15.01
CA VAL A 194 -14.93 -8.23 -16.26
C VAL A 194 -15.09 -6.71 -16.46
N ILE A 195 -15.54 -6.00 -15.42
CA ILE A 195 -15.69 -4.54 -15.49
C ILE A 195 -14.32 -3.88 -15.63
N GLY A 196 -13.32 -4.35 -14.88
CA GLY A 196 -11.96 -3.82 -14.90
C GLY A 196 -11.30 -3.96 -16.27
N GLU A 197 -11.43 -5.12 -16.92
CA GLU A 197 -10.91 -5.34 -18.27
C GLU A 197 -11.64 -4.51 -19.32
N TRP A 198 -12.97 -4.43 -19.25
CA TRP A 198 -13.77 -3.63 -20.17
C TRP A 198 -13.39 -2.14 -20.11
N ILE A 199 -13.17 -1.60 -18.91
CA ILE A 199 -12.83 -0.18 -18.75
C ILE A 199 -11.34 0.07 -19.04
N SER A 200 -10.45 -0.82 -18.61
CA SER A 200 -9.00 -0.65 -18.83
C SER A 200 -8.60 -0.80 -20.30
N GLY A 201 -9.32 -1.65 -21.02
CA GLY A 201 -8.94 -2.07 -22.37
C GLY A 201 -7.67 -2.93 -22.42
N VAL A 202 -7.18 -3.41 -21.27
CA VAL A 202 -5.98 -4.24 -21.15
C VAL A 202 -6.38 -5.62 -20.62
N PRO A 203 -6.41 -6.66 -21.47
CA PRO A 203 -6.77 -8.02 -21.06
C PRO A 203 -5.86 -8.53 -19.92
N GLY A 204 -6.45 -9.20 -18.95
CA GLY A 204 -5.72 -9.85 -17.84
C GLY A 204 -5.21 -8.93 -16.73
N SER A 205 -5.24 -7.60 -16.91
CA SER A 205 -4.71 -6.67 -15.91
C SER A 205 -5.49 -6.66 -14.60
N TYR A 206 -6.78 -6.95 -14.63
CA TYR A 206 -7.62 -7.01 -13.43
C TYR A 206 -7.79 -8.40 -12.82
N GLY A 207 -7.35 -9.46 -13.50
CA GLY A 207 -7.18 -10.79 -12.92
C GLY A 207 -6.05 -10.85 -11.87
N TYR A 208 -5.09 -9.92 -11.95
CA TYR A 208 -4.01 -9.82 -10.96
C TYR A 208 -4.52 -9.40 -9.57
N LEU A 209 -5.52 -8.50 -9.49
CA LEU A 209 -5.99 -7.97 -8.21
C LEU A 209 -6.54 -9.05 -7.27
N PRO A 210 -7.50 -9.91 -7.66
CA PRO A 210 -7.93 -11.03 -6.83
C PRO A 210 -6.79 -11.92 -6.38
N GLY A 211 -5.96 -12.35 -7.31
CA GLY A 211 -4.83 -13.22 -7.00
C GLY A 211 -3.77 -12.58 -6.09
N SER A 212 -3.57 -11.26 -6.13
CA SER A 212 -2.65 -10.57 -5.22
C SER A 212 -3.22 -10.44 -3.81
N VAL A 213 -4.53 -10.24 -3.68
CA VAL A 213 -5.22 -10.18 -2.38
C VAL A 213 -5.26 -11.56 -1.73
N GLU A 214 -5.55 -12.62 -2.49
CA GLU A 214 -5.56 -14.00 -1.96
C GLU A 214 -4.18 -14.49 -1.48
N ARG A 215 -3.11 -14.04 -2.15
CA ARG A 215 -1.74 -14.39 -1.75
C ARG A 215 -1.20 -13.53 -0.61
N PHE A 216 -1.84 -12.42 -0.32
CA PHE A 216 -1.46 -11.61 0.85
C PHE A 216 -1.82 -12.37 2.13
N PRO A 217 -1.00 -12.36 3.17
CA PRO A 217 -1.23 -13.12 4.39
C PRO A 217 -2.54 -12.71 5.07
N ASP A 218 -3.09 -13.65 5.84
CA ASP A 218 -4.23 -13.35 6.70
C ASP A 218 -3.92 -12.18 7.64
N PRO A 219 -4.93 -11.37 8.03
CA PRO A 219 -4.71 -10.19 8.85
C PRO A 219 -3.93 -10.42 10.14
N GLU A 220 -4.17 -11.52 10.84
CA GLU A 220 -3.45 -11.82 12.09
C GLU A 220 -2.00 -12.26 11.82
N GLU A 221 -1.76 -12.99 10.73
CA GLU A 221 -0.43 -13.38 10.31
C GLU A 221 0.40 -12.17 9.91
N PHE A 222 -0.15 -11.26 9.10
CA PHE A 222 0.56 -10.04 8.73
C PHE A 222 0.83 -9.15 9.96
N LEU A 223 -0.12 -9.06 10.89
CA LEU A 223 0.09 -8.35 12.16
C LEU A 223 1.23 -8.96 12.99
N LYS A 224 1.37 -10.30 12.97
CA LYS A 224 2.50 -10.98 13.61
C LYS A 224 3.82 -10.54 12.97
N TRP A 225 3.91 -10.47 11.64
CA TRP A 225 5.12 -10.01 10.95
C TRP A 225 5.45 -8.54 11.24
N VAL A 226 4.43 -7.69 11.39
CA VAL A 226 4.63 -6.28 11.84
C VAL A 226 5.27 -6.26 13.23
N ARG A 227 4.83 -7.12 14.16
CA ARG A 227 5.43 -7.24 15.51
C ARG A 227 6.86 -7.77 15.45
N GLU A 228 7.09 -8.81 14.65
CA GLU A 228 8.42 -9.42 14.45
C GLU A 228 9.42 -8.45 13.82
N ALA A 229 8.96 -7.54 12.96
CA ALA A 229 9.76 -6.45 12.42
C ALA A 229 10.14 -5.39 13.48
N GLY A 230 9.70 -5.52 14.74
CA GLY A 230 10.06 -4.68 15.86
C GLY A 230 9.13 -3.48 16.08
N PHE A 231 7.91 -3.52 15.54
CA PHE A 231 6.88 -2.55 15.87
C PHE A 231 6.12 -2.98 17.14
N ARG A 232 6.01 -2.06 18.10
CA ARG A 232 5.23 -2.24 19.33
C ARG A 232 3.83 -1.61 19.17
N ASP A 233 2.93 -1.96 20.11
CA ASP A 233 1.53 -1.52 20.10
C ASP A 233 0.82 -1.85 18.76
N ALA A 234 1.37 -2.87 18.07
CA ALA A 234 0.88 -3.27 16.77
C ALA A 234 -0.54 -3.84 16.88
N ASN A 235 -1.45 -3.23 16.14
CA ASN A 235 -2.85 -3.58 16.10
C ASN A 235 -3.38 -3.51 14.68
N LEU A 236 -4.57 -4.07 14.47
CA LEU A 236 -5.29 -3.96 13.22
C LEU A 236 -6.73 -3.48 13.45
N ARG A 237 -7.26 -2.76 12.48
CA ARG A 237 -8.66 -2.33 12.45
C ARG A 237 -9.30 -2.74 11.13
N ARG A 238 -10.32 -3.58 11.20
CA ARG A 238 -11.13 -3.97 10.05
C ARG A 238 -12.08 -2.84 9.67
N LEU A 239 -12.10 -2.48 8.40
CA LEU A 239 -12.97 -1.46 7.82
C LEU A 239 -13.95 -2.15 6.88
N THR A 240 -15.17 -1.63 6.81
CA THR A 240 -16.23 -2.15 5.93
C THR A 240 -16.36 -3.68 6.03
N GLY A 241 -16.58 -4.19 7.25
CA GLY A 241 -16.74 -5.63 7.48
C GLY A 241 -15.49 -6.49 7.20
N GLY A 242 -14.30 -5.87 7.05
CA GLY A 242 -13.05 -6.57 6.78
C GLY A 242 -12.60 -6.56 5.32
N ILE A 243 -13.31 -5.87 4.43
CA ILE A 243 -12.89 -5.68 3.03
C ILE A 243 -11.57 -4.91 2.95
N ALA A 244 -11.33 -3.99 3.88
CA ALA A 244 -10.04 -3.36 4.07
C ALA A 244 -9.60 -3.48 5.53
N VAL A 245 -8.28 -3.57 5.73
CA VAL A 245 -7.67 -3.70 7.06
C VAL A 245 -6.57 -2.67 7.18
N LEU A 246 -6.64 -1.88 8.24
CA LEU A 246 -5.60 -0.91 8.60
C LEU A 246 -4.75 -1.51 9.73
N TYR A 247 -3.49 -1.73 9.46
CA TYR A 247 -2.47 -2.13 10.43
C TYR A 247 -1.75 -0.89 10.91
N ALA A 248 -1.53 -0.80 12.21
CA ALA A 248 -0.78 0.29 12.83
C ALA A 248 0.24 -0.28 13.82
N GLY A 249 1.36 0.41 13.97
CA GLY A 249 2.40 0.03 14.91
C GLY A 249 3.36 1.18 15.16
N LYS A 250 4.20 1.07 16.20
CA LYS A 250 5.12 2.11 16.63
C LYS A 250 6.55 1.58 16.77
N LYS A 251 7.52 2.29 16.19
CA LYS A 251 8.94 2.01 16.45
C LYS A 251 9.29 2.44 17.87
N LEU A 252 9.90 1.56 18.65
CA LEU A 252 10.35 1.91 20.01
C LEU A 252 11.29 3.13 19.97
N ARG A 253 11.25 3.90 21.05
CA ARG A 253 12.34 4.81 21.37
C ARG A 253 13.49 3.93 21.86
N GLY A 254 14.61 3.95 21.14
CA GLY A 254 15.84 3.28 21.57
C GLY A 254 16.38 3.89 22.85
#